data_5eb0befe2f268fafdc0b63f32fa05b70
#
_entry.id   5eb0befe2f268fafdc0b63f32fa05b70
#
_cell.length_a   1.000
_cell.length_b   1.000
_cell.length_c   1.000
_cell.angle_alpha   90.00
_cell.angle_beta   90.00
_cell.angle_gamma   90.00
#
_symmetry.space_group_name_H-M   'P 1'
#
loop_
_entity.id
_entity.type
_entity.pdbx_description
1 polymer ?
#
loop_
_entity_poly.entity_id
_entity_poly.type
_entity_poly.pdbx_seq_one_letter_code
_entity_poly.pdbx_strand_id
1 'polypeptide(L)'
;MEKELPKTSAFGKQTFRKRLASIFIFLFASLGIVGCSQEQRSPEMYAAIIDVRTKEEWSSGHLKGAVRIGIADSDFKEQLEQLDKDADYYIYCRSGNRAGQAIDIMREIGFTGELVNGGSVANASAELNLEVVVD
;
A
#
# COMPACT_ATOMS: atom_id res chain seq x y z
N MET A 1 0.44 -41.01 -78.73
CA MET A 1 -0.46 -41.42 -77.59
C MET A 1 -0.80 -40.22 -76.79
N GLU A 2 -1.99 -39.77 -77.08
CA GLU A 2 -2.57 -38.61 -76.50
C GLU A 2 -2.91 -38.86 -75.04
N LYS A 3 -2.70 -37.89 -74.22
CA LYS A 3 -3.39 -37.82 -72.92
C LYS A 3 -3.89 -36.45 -72.72
N GLU A 4 -5.19 -36.38 -72.78
CA GLU A 4 -5.99 -35.18 -72.59
C GLU A 4 -5.95 -34.70 -71.15
N LEU A 5 -5.88 -33.39 -71.00
CA LEU A 5 -6.17 -32.69 -69.78
C LEU A 5 -7.67 -32.59 -69.55
N PRO A 6 -8.16 -32.77 -68.36
CA PRO A 6 -9.50 -32.27 -68.00
C PRO A 6 -9.40 -30.85 -67.48
N LYS A 7 -10.29 -30.10 -68.05
CA LYS A 7 -10.53 -28.67 -67.83
C LYS A 7 -11.07 -28.36 -66.46
N THR A 8 -10.53 -27.26 -65.95
CA THR A 8 -11.11 -26.39 -64.96
C THR A 8 -12.62 -26.30 -64.97
N SER A 9 -13.23 -26.26 -63.81
CA SER A 9 -14.51 -25.62 -63.65
C SER A 9 -14.78 -25.19 -62.23
N ALA A 10 -15.32 -23.98 -62.19
CA ALA A 10 -16.17 -23.37 -61.18
C ALA A 10 -15.43 -22.72 -60.00
N PHE A 11 -15.03 -21.55 -60.29
CA PHE A 11 -14.87 -20.44 -59.34
C PHE A 11 -16.24 -20.07 -58.75
N GLY A 12 -16.55 -20.66 -57.62
CA GLY A 12 -17.73 -20.29 -56.85
C GLY A 12 -17.54 -18.92 -56.22
N LYS A 13 -18.30 -17.97 -56.70
CA LYS A 13 -18.49 -16.68 -56.06
C LYS A 13 -19.11 -16.88 -54.68
N GLN A 14 -18.32 -17.02 -53.67
CA GLN A 14 -18.81 -16.93 -52.29
C GLN A 14 -18.78 -15.50 -51.83
N THR A 15 -19.97 -15.04 -51.67
CA THR A 15 -20.42 -13.78 -51.16
C THR A 15 -19.67 -13.28 -49.94
N PHE A 16 -18.90 -12.24 -50.16
CA PHE A 16 -18.17 -11.45 -49.19
C PHE A 16 -19.08 -10.50 -48.41
N ARG A 17 -20.27 -10.94 -47.98
CA ARG A 17 -21.31 -10.04 -47.41
C ARG A 17 -21.65 -10.28 -45.95
N LYS A 18 -20.95 -11.14 -45.20
CA LYS A 18 -21.32 -11.44 -43.81
C LYS A 18 -20.21 -11.31 -42.78
N ARG A 19 -19.19 -10.48 -42.99
CA ARG A 19 -18.12 -10.28 -41.98
C ARG A 19 -17.90 -8.83 -41.55
N LEU A 20 -18.83 -7.95 -41.85
CA LEU A 20 -18.75 -6.54 -41.41
C LEU A 20 -19.63 -6.21 -40.19
N ALA A 21 -20.32 -7.20 -39.63
CA ALA A 21 -21.20 -6.95 -38.48
C ALA A 21 -20.60 -7.35 -37.13
N SER A 22 -19.36 -7.89 -37.10
CA SER A 22 -18.72 -8.37 -35.87
C SER A 22 -17.58 -7.49 -35.34
N ILE A 23 -17.27 -6.38 -35.97
CA ILE A 23 -16.17 -5.50 -35.57
C ILE A 23 -16.64 -4.36 -34.65
N PHE A 24 -17.96 -4.15 -34.53
CA PHE A 24 -18.49 -3.03 -33.76
C PHE A 24 -18.79 -3.33 -32.29
N ILE A 25 -18.58 -4.55 -31.81
CA ILE A 25 -18.93 -4.94 -30.44
C ILE A 25 -17.68 -4.92 -29.50
N PHE A 26 -16.47 -4.79 -30.03
CA PHE A 26 -15.25 -4.81 -29.21
C PHE A 26 -14.67 -3.44 -28.85
N LEU A 27 -15.33 -2.33 -29.20
CA LEU A 27 -14.79 -0.99 -28.93
C LEU A 27 -15.37 -0.31 -27.68
N PHE A 28 -16.14 -1.01 -26.87
CA PHE A 28 -16.76 -0.42 -25.67
C PHE A 28 -16.35 -1.07 -24.34
N ALA A 29 -15.33 -1.92 -24.34
CA ALA A 29 -14.87 -2.61 -23.12
C ALA A 29 -13.51 -2.14 -22.61
N SER A 30 -13.06 -0.94 -22.96
CA SER A 30 -11.81 -0.37 -22.42
C SER A 30 -12.05 0.97 -21.72
N LEU A 31 -13.19 1.12 -21.03
CA LEU A 31 -13.24 2.08 -19.94
C LEU A 31 -12.60 1.36 -18.75
N GLY A 32 -11.27 1.34 -18.75
CA GLY A 32 -10.50 0.89 -17.62
C GLY A 32 -10.94 1.71 -16.41
N ILE A 33 -11.57 1.03 -15.47
CA ILE A 33 -11.68 1.50 -14.11
C ILE A 33 -10.22 1.60 -13.65
N VAL A 34 -9.65 2.80 -13.72
CA VAL A 34 -8.50 3.15 -12.91
C VAL A 34 -9.04 3.20 -11.48
N GLY A 35 -9.20 2.01 -10.89
CA GLY A 35 -9.30 1.89 -9.47
C GLY A 35 -7.99 2.43 -8.91
N CYS A 36 -8.03 3.56 -8.23
CA CYS A 36 -6.98 3.91 -7.28
C CYS A 36 -6.92 2.75 -6.29
N SER A 37 -6.00 1.83 -6.52
CA SER A 37 -5.53 0.94 -5.48
C SER A 37 -4.82 1.86 -4.49
N GLN A 38 -5.53 2.29 -3.46
CA GLN A 38 -4.86 2.71 -2.24
C GLN A 38 -4.14 1.46 -1.76
N GLU A 39 -2.82 1.45 -1.89
CA GLU A 39 -2.01 0.44 -1.23
C GLU A 39 -2.32 0.53 0.25
N GLN A 40 -3.16 -0.38 0.70
CA GLN A 40 -3.52 -0.48 2.10
C GLN A 40 -2.28 -0.96 2.84
N ARG A 41 -1.72 -0.11 3.69
CA ARG A 41 -0.59 -0.48 4.53
C ARG A 41 -1.04 -1.52 5.54
N SER A 42 -0.29 -2.60 5.63
CA SER A 42 -0.55 -3.67 6.59
C SER A 42 0.38 -3.52 7.78
N PRO A 43 -0.11 -3.72 9.03
CA PRO A 43 0.73 -3.64 10.22
C PRO A 43 1.95 -4.56 10.18
N GLU A 44 1.80 -5.71 9.50
CA GLU A 44 2.85 -6.73 9.38
C GLU A 44 4.04 -6.27 8.51
N MET A 45 3.92 -5.16 7.79
CA MET A 45 5.01 -4.58 7.00
C MET A 45 6.06 -3.92 7.87
N TYR A 46 5.76 -3.65 9.14
CA TYR A 46 6.60 -2.91 10.05
C TYR A 46 7.10 -3.82 11.18
N ALA A 47 8.35 -3.62 11.60
CA ALA A 47 8.91 -4.30 12.77
C ALA A 47 8.19 -3.90 14.05
N ALA A 48 7.75 -2.66 14.14
CA ALA A 48 6.85 -2.18 15.18
C ALA A 48 6.06 -0.95 14.75
N ILE A 49 4.91 -0.77 15.40
CA ILE A 49 4.11 0.45 15.37
C ILE A 49 4.40 1.20 16.66
N ILE A 50 4.91 2.41 16.57
CA ILE A 50 5.43 3.18 17.71
C ILE A 50 4.53 4.37 18.00
N ASP A 51 4.00 4.42 19.22
CA ASP A 51 3.32 5.58 19.77
C ASP A 51 4.31 6.46 20.54
N VAL A 52 4.55 7.66 20.04
CA VAL A 52 5.51 8.59 20.68
C VAL A 52 4.85 9.61 21.62
N ARG A 53 3.60 9.34 22.04
CA ARG A 53 2.84 10.20 22.94
C ARG A 53 3.23 9.98 24.41
N THR A 54 2.62 10.78 25.29
CA THR A 54 2.77 10.64 26.75
C THR A 54 2.05 9.40 27.27
N LYS A 55 2.33 9.03 28.52
CA LYS A 55 1.64 7.90 29.20
C LYS A 55 0.14 8.14 29.34
N GLU A 56 -0.23 9.36 29.65
CA GLU A 56 -1.63 9.77 29.82
C GLU A 56 -2.42 9.66 28.50
N GLU A 57 -1.81 10.12 27.42
CA GLU A 57 -2.41 9.99 26.06
C GLU A 57 -2.52 8.51 25.65
N TRP A 58 -1.49 7.70 25.92
CA TRP A 58 -1.51 6.27 25.69
C TRP A 58 -2.65 5.59 26.46
N SER A 59 -2.76 5.84 27.75
CA SER A 59 -3.81 5.26 28.61
C SER A 59 -5.22 5.67 28.23
N SER A 60 -5.39 6.78 27.50
CA SER A 60 -6.70 7.20 26.98
C SER A 60 -7.12 6.45 25.71
N GLY A 61 -6.23 5.67 25.11
CA GLY A 61 -6.45 4.84 23.93
C GLY A 61 -5.26 4.87 22.99
N HIS A 62 -4.86 3.71 22.48
CA HIS A 62 -3.74 3.50 21.57
C HIS A 62 -4.05 2.39 20.57
N LEU A 63 -3.26 2.28 19.51
CA LEU A 63 -3.46 1.22 18.53
C LEU A 63 -3.11 -0.14 19.11
N LYS A 64 -3.97 -1.11 18.88
CA LYS A 64 -3.75 -2.50 19.29
C LYS A 64 -2.43 -3.02 18.68
N GLY A 65 -1.56 -3.56 19.55
CA GLY A 65 -0.26 -4.07 19.15
C GLY A 65 0.84 -3.01 18.98
N ALA A 66 0.55 -1.72 19.19
CA ALA A 66 1.56 -0.69 19.23
C ALA A 66 2.43 -0.79 20.48
N VAL A 67 3.63 -0.24 20.42
CA VAL A 67 4.52 -0.04 21.57
C VAL A 67 4.67 1.46 21.83
N ARG A 68 4.71 1.86 23.11
CA ARG A 68 4.92 3.25 23.44
C ARG A 68 6.40 3.53 23.69
N ILE A 69 6.94 4.47 22.94
CA ILE A 69 8.27 5.07 23.16
C ILE A 69 8.07 6.58 23.11
N GLY A 70 7.77 7.16 24.29
CA GLY A 70 7.38 8.56 24.38
C GLY A 70 8.52 9.51 24.07
N ILE A 71 8.37 10.43 23.13
CA ILE A 71 9.42 11.37 22.73
C ILE A 71 9.88 12.29 23.87
N ALA A 72 9.01 12.54 24.84
CA ALA A 72 9.33 13.35 26.01
C ALA A 72 9.91 12.55 27.19
N ASP A 73 10.01 11.24 27.08
CA ASP A 73 10.58 10.39 28.11
C ASP A 73 12.12 10.58 28.15
N SER A 74 12.70 10.57 29.35
CA SER A 74 14.14 10.79 29.55
C SER A 74 15.01 9.71 28.90
N ASP A 75 14.47 8.51 28.71
CA ASP A 75 15.11 7.33 28.13
C ASP A 75 14.69 7.07 26.65
N PHE A 76 14.11 8.08 26.00
CA PHE A 76 13.61 7.95 24.62
C PHE A 76 14.69 7.44 23.66
N LYS A 77 15.88 8.05 23.68
CA LYS A 77 16.99 7.65 22.79
C LYS A 77 17.51 6.25 23.11
N GLU A 78 17.63 5.94 24.39
CA GLU A 78 18.06 4.62 24.85
C GLU A 78 17.10 3.52 24.41
N GLN A 79 15.79 3.78 24.43
CA GLN A 79 14.79 2.84 23.90
C GLN A 79 14.92 2.68 22.39
N LEU A 80 15.15 3.75 21.64
CA LEU A 80 15.38 3.67 20.19
C LEU A 80 16.64 2.88 19.84
N GLU A 81 17.69 3.00 20.64
CA GLU A 81 18.96 2.25 20.42
C GLU A 81 18.81 0.72 20.57
N GLN A 82 17.74 0.24 21.18
CA GLN A 82 17.42 -1.18 21.28
C GLN A 82 16.71 -1.73 20.03
N LEU A 83 16.27 -0.86 19.13
CA LEU A 83 15.56 -1.24 17.91
C LEU A 83 16.55 -1.59 16.79
N ASP A 84 16.12 -2.45 15.89
CA ASP A 84 16.87 -2.74 14.66
C ASP A 84 16.83 -1.51 13.74
N LYS A 85 17.98 -0.95 13.45
CA LYS A 85 18.10 0.29 12.66
C LYS A 85 17.85 0.10 11.16
N ASP A 86 17.89 -1.13 10.68
CA ASP A 86 17.64 -1.46 9.27
C ASP A 86 16.19 -1.87 9.01
N ALA A 87 15.39 -2.03 10.07
CA ALA A 87 13.99 -2.41 9.96
C ALA A 87 13.07 -1.19 9.70
N ASP A 88 11.87 -1.48 9.23
CA ASP A 88 10.84 -0.49 8.93
C ASP A 88 9.93 -0.25 10.14
N TYR A 89 9.56 1.00 10.38
CA TYR A 89 8.72 1.40 11.52
C TYR A 89 7.61 2.35 11.11
N TYR A 90 6.45 2.17 11.74
CA TYR A 90 5.33 3.09 11.62
C TYR A 90 5.18 3.89 12.92
N ILE A 91 5.33 5.21 12.85
CA ILE A 91 5.38 6.09 14.00
C ILE A 91 4.17 7.04 14.00
N TYR A 92 3.43 7.10 15.08
CA TYR A 92 2.30 8.02 15.20
C TYR A 92 2.31 8.78 16.53
N CYS A 93 1.56 9.88 16.56
CA CYS A 93 1.32 10.64 17.76
C CYS A 93 -0.10 11.21 17.77
N ARG A 94 -0.32 12.40 18.32
CA ARG A 94 -1.61 13.08 18.32
C ARG A 94 -1.94 13.74 16.98
N SER A 95 -0.96 14.31 16.28
CA SER A 95 -1.13 15.11 15.06
C SER A 95 -0.11 14.87 13.98
N GLY A 96 0.91 14.03 14.23
CA GLY A 96 2.03 13.79 13.33
C GLY A 96 3.28 14.65 13.60
N ASN A 97 3.17 15.74 14.35
CA ASN A 97 4.31 16.63 14.63
C ASN A 97 5.41 15.93 15.44
N ARG A 98 5.04 15.33 16.58
CA ARG A 98 5.99 14.55 17.41
C ARG A 98 6.52 13.31 16.71
N ALA A 99 5.69 12.67 15.89
CA ALA A 99 6.12 11.54 15.06
C ALA A 99 7.19 11.98 14.04
N GLY A 100 7.03 13.13 13.41
CA GLY A 100 8.05 13.71 12.52
C GLY A 100 9.36 13.98 13.25
N GLN A 101 9.31 14.61 14.43
CA GLN A 101 10.51 14.84 15.26
C GLN A 101 11.18 13.53 15.68
N ALA A 102 10.41 12.51 16.05
CA ALA A 102 10.96 11.20 16.38
C ALA A 102 11.68 10.56 15.19
N ILE A 103 11.10 10.66 14.00
CA ILE A 103 11.72 10.19 12.75
C ILE A 103 13.04 10.92 12.48
N ASP A 104 13.10 12.24 12.66
CA ASP A 104 14.33 13.02 12.48
C ASP A 104 15.41 12.50 13.43
N ILE A 105 15.08 12.30 14.71
CA ILE A 105 16.02 11.74 15.71
C ILE A 105 16.45 10.32 15.31
N MET A 106 15.52 9.47 14.88
CA MET A 106 15.85 8.11 14.42
C MET A 106 16.84 8.15 13.25
N ARG A 107 16.64 9.04 12.27
CA ARG A 107 17.59 9.23 11.16
C ARG A 107 18.97 9.69 11.64
N GLU A 108 19.01 10.64 12.57
CA GLU A 108 20.27 11.15 13.15
C GLU A 108 21.08 10.05 13.86
N ILE A 109 20.40 9.10 14.52
CA ILE A 109 21.07 8.00 15.24
C ILE A 109 21.27 6.75 14.37
N GLY A 110 21.00 6.83 13.06
CA GLY A 110 21.43 5.85 12.06
C GLY A 110 20.39 4.85 11.60
N PHE A 111 19.08 5.12 11.77
CA PHE A 111 18.04 4.28 11.17
C PHE A 111 18.02 4.42 9.66
N THR A 112 18.07 3.29 8.94
CA THR A 112 18.14 3.21 7.47
C THR A 112 16.87 2.63 6.85
N GLY A 113 16.07 1.86 7.60
CA GLY A 113 14.79 1.31 7.16
C GLY A 113 13.73 2.37 6.84
N GLU A 114 12.58 1.98 6.34
CA GLU A 114 11.48 2.91 6.10
C GLU A 114 10.91 3.43 7.43
N LEU A 115 10.76 4.74 7.57
CA LEU A 115 10.16 5.38 8.73
C LEU A 115 8.92 6.18 8.27
N VAL A 116 7.74 5.69 8.64
CA VAL A 116 6.47 6.27 8.21
C VAL A 116 5.87 7.12 9.33
N ASN A 117 5.51 8.36 8.99
CA ASN A 117 4.72 9.22 9.88
C ASN A 117 3.23 8.94 9.70
N GLY A 118 2.63 8.22 10.63
CA GLY A 118 1.21 7.85 10.63
C GLY A 118 0.25 8.94 11.10
N GLY A 119 0.76 10.11 11.45
CA GLY A 119 -0.07 11.23 11.86
C GLY A 119 -0.74 11.05 13.23
N SER A 120 -2.06 11.13 13.26
CA SER A 120 -2.86 10.95 14.47
C SER A 120 -3.21 9.49 14.73
N VAL A 121 -3.70 9.20 15.97
CA VAL A 121 -4.26 7.88 16.30
C VAL A 121 -5.37 7.47 15.32
N ALA A 122 -6.27 8.41 14.98
CA ALA A 122 -7.38 8.15 14.07
C ALA A 122 -6.88 7.83 12.64
N ASN A 123 -5.90 8.58 12.13
CA ASN A 123 -5.31 8.32 10.81
C ASN A 123 -4.60 6.97 10.80
N ALA A 124 -3.77 6.70 11.78
CA ALA A 124 -3.03 5.46 11.90
C ALA A 124 -3.95 4.25 12.05
N SER A 125 -5.03 4.37 12.83
CA SER A 125 -6.08 3.35 12.95
C SER A 125 -6.74 3.04 11.61
N ALA A 126 -7.11 4.06 10.85
CA ALA A 126 -7.75 3.90 9.54
C ALA A 126 -6.78 3.33 8.49
N GLU A 127 -5.55 3.81 8.45
CA GLU A 127 -4.53 3.41 7.47
C GLU A 127 -4.07 1.97 7.68
N LEU A 128 -3.90 1.54 8.93
CA LEU A 128 -3.46 0.19 9.28
C LEU A 128 -4.61 -0.78 9.57
N ASN A 129 -5.85 -0.30 9.56
CA ASN A 129 -7.04 -1.06 9.96
C ASN A 129 -6.89 -1.72 11.35
N LEU A 130 -6.37 -0.97 12.31
CA LEU A 130 -6.16 -1.40 13.69
C LEU A 130 -7.16 -0.73 14.64
N GLU A 131 -7.65 -1.52 15.59
CA GLU A 131 -8.52 -1.02 16.66
C GLU A 131 -7.76 -0.12 17.63
N VAL A 132 -8.46 0.88 18.17
CA VAL A 132 -7.99 1.64 19.31
C VAL A 132 -8.45 0.93 20.58
N VAL A 133 -7.51 0.59 21.44
CA VAL A 133 -7.75 -0.11 22.70
C VAL A 133 -7.33 0.74 23.89
N VAL A 134 -7.89 0.43 25.05
CA VAL A 134 -7.54 1.01 26.35
C VAL A 134 -7.18 -0.13 27.28
N ASP A 135 -6.01 -0.07 27.88
CA ASP A 135 -5.50 -1.06 28.86
C ASP A 135 -5.80 -0.64 30.29
#